data_98b5cda37bae17408b9c55afa6e2ad30
#
_entry.id   98b5cda37bae17408b9c55afa6e2ad30
#
_cell.length_a   1.000
_cell.length_b   1.000
_cell.length_c   1.000
_cell.angle_alpha   90.00
_cell.angle_beta   90.00
_cell.angle_gamma   90.00
#
_symmetry.space_group_name_H-M   'P 1'
#
loop_
_entity.id
_entity.type
_entity.pdbx_description
1 polymer ?
#
loop_
_entity_poly.entity_id
_entity_poly.type
_entity_poly.pdbx_seq_one_letter_code
_entity_poly.pdbx_strand_id
1 'polypeptide(L)'
;MGYHVVDPEELETVPDRPCELRRVSEVAGFEEMAANWFRAEPGEELPLAYHYHDDQEELFYVVAGTLHVETPEETFEVPEGSLFAVEPESPQLAYNPEDADEPVVALAIGAPAVDDVHAYDPEE
;
A
#
# COMPACT_ATOMS: atom_id res chain seq x y z
N MET A 1 5.76 9.22 -27.19
CA MET A 1 4.73 9.93 -26.45
C MET A 1 4.31 9.14 -25.22
N GLY A 2 4.05 9.84 -24.16
CA GLY A 2 3.99 9.29 -22.83
C GLY A 2 2.61 8.97 -22.31
N TYR A 3 1.83 8.14 -23.00
CA TYR A 3 0.48 7.78 -22.54
C TYR A 3 0.34 6.27 -22.40
N HIS A 4 -0.25 5.82 -21.31
CA HIS A 4 -0.40 4.39 -21.03
C HIS A 4 -1.77 4.09 -20.43
N VAL A 5 -2.43 3.05 -20.92
CA VAL A 5 -3.57 2.45 -20.23
C VAL A 5 -3.03 1.23 -19.52
N VAL A 6 -3.19 1.17 -18.21
CA VAL A 6 -2.67 0.07 -17.40
C VAL A 6 -3.85 -0.69 -16.79
N ASP A 7 -3.98 -1.97 -17.14
CA ASP A 7 -4.93 -2.87 -16.51
C ASP A 7 -4.14 -3.63 -15.43
N PRO A 8 -4.43 -3.40 -14.14
CA PRO A 8 -3.68 -4.08 -13.08
C PRO A 8 -3.69 -5.60 -13.19
N GLU A 9 -4.78 -6.19 -13.71
CA GLU A 9 -4.88 -7.64 -13.84
C GLU A 9 -3.97 -8.24 -14.90
N GLU A 10 -3.45 -7.41 -15.81
CA GLU A 10 -2.50 -7.85 -16.82
C GLU A 10 -1.04 -7.74 -16.36
N LEU A 11 -0.81 -7.11 -15.21
CA LEU A 11 0.53 -6.97 -14.66
C LEU A 11 0.97 -8.25 -13.95
N GLU A 12 2.28 -8.51 -13.95
CA GLU A 12 2.83 -9.63 -13.22
C GLU A 12 2.78 -9.38 -11.72
N THR A 13 2.51 -10.43 -10.96
CA THR A 13 2.55 -10.36 -9.50
C THR A 13 4.00 -10.39 -9.03
N VAL A 14 4.35 -9.51 -8.12
CA VAL A 14 5.70 -9.47 -7.53
C VAL A 14 5.86 -10.67 -6.58
N PRO A 15 6.92 -11.49 -6.74
CA PRO A 15 7.11 -12.65 -5.89
C PRO A 15 7.55 -12.27 -4.48
N ASP A 16 7.35 -13.21 -3.53
CA ASP A 16 7.85 -13.10 -2.15
C ASP A 16 7.31 -11.89 -1.38
N ARG A 17 6.03 -11.56 -1.62
CA ARG A 17 5.36 -10.48 -0.91
C ARG A 17 4.23 -11.07 -0.05
N PRO A 18 3.88 -10.40 1.08
CA PRO A 18 2.83 -10.91 1.97
C PRO A 18 1.43 -10.90 1.38
N CYS A 19 1.22 -10.14 0.30
CA CYS A 19 -0.05 -10.14 -0.43
C CYS A 19 0.24 -9.99 -1.93
N GLU A 20 -0.81 -9.99 -2.74
CA GLU A 20 -0.66 -9.76 -4.18
C GLU A 20 -0.31 -8.30 -4.41
N LEU A 21 0.84 -8.06 -5.03
CA LEU A 21 1.36 -6.74 -5.36
C LEU A 21 1.69 -6.68 -6.84
N ARG A 22 1.22 -5.63 -7.51
CA ARG A 22 1.52 -5.39 -8.92
C ARG A 22 2.02 -3.95 -9.08
N ARG A 23 3.15 -3.78 -9.75
CA ARG A 23 3.82 -2.49 -9.89
C ARG A 23 3.32 -1.73 -11.10
N VAL A 24 2.49 -0.73 -10.88
CA VAL A 24 1.93 0.11 -11.94
C VAL A 24 2.98 1.07 -12.49
N SER A 25 3.78 1.67 -11.62
CA SER A 25 4.77 2.67 -12.03
C SER A 25 5.84 2.13 -12.97
N GLU A 26 6.20 0.85 -12.87
CA GLU A 26 7.19 0.25 -13.78
C GLU A 26 6.69 0.23 -15.21
N VAL A 27 5.43 -0.13 -15.42
CA VAL A 27 4.83 -0.18 -16.76
C VAL A 27 4.59 1.22 -17.31
N ALA A 28 4.17 2.14 -16.46
CA ALA A 28 3.92 3.53 -16.86
C ALA A 28 5.22 4.32 -17.08
N GLY A 29 6.36 3.81 -16.59
CA GLY A 29 7.65 4.49 -16.71
C GLY A 29 7.77 5.71 -15.81
N PHE A 30 7.08 5.72 -14.68
CA PHE A 30 7.15 6.82 -13.72
C PHE A 30 8.43 6.76 -12.91
N GLU A 31 9.08 7.89 -12.74
CA GLU A 31 10.32 8.03 -11.97
C GLU A 31 10.12 8.79 -10.67
N GLU A 32 9.11 9.65 -10.60
CA GLU A 32 8.89 10.54 -9.45
C GLU A 32 7.89 10.02 -8.43
N MET A 33 7.08 9.04 -8.82
CA MET A 33 6.16 8.39 -7.89
C MET A 33 6.21 6.88 -8.04
N ALA A 34 5.94 6.19 -6.95
CA ALA A 34 5.73 4.75 -6.96
C ALA A 34 4.23 4.49 -6.86
N ALA A 35 3.66 3.80 -7.84
CA ALA A 35 2.24 3.45 -7.83
C ALA A 35 2.14 1.93 -7.85
N ASN A 36 1.46 1.37 -6.85
CA ASN A 36 1.35 -0.07 -6.67
C ASN A 36 -0.10 -0.48 -6.44
N TRP A 37 -0.45 -1.61 -7.03
CA TRP A 37 -1.78 -2.20 -6.88
C TRP A 37 -1.67 -3.39 -5.92
N PHE A 38 -2.44 -3.35 -4.84
CA PHE A 38 -2.44 -4.40 -3.82
C PHE A 38 -3.80 -5.09 -3.77
N ARG A 39 -3.76 -6.40 -3.58
CA ARG A 39 -4.94 -7.20 -3.23
C ARG A 39 -4.55 -8.09 -2.06
N ALA A 40 -5.17 -7.89 -0.91
CA ALA A 40 -4.88 -8.66 0.29
C ALA A 40 -6.10 -9.50 0.69
N GLU A 41 -5.90 -10.82 0.79
CA GLU A 41 -6.90 -11.73 1.32
C GLU A 41 -6.98 -11.56 2.85
N PRO A 42 -8.06 -12.01 3.49
CA PRO A 42 -8.14 -11.95 4.96
C PRO A 42 -6.90 -12.54 5.63
N GLY A 43 -6.31 -11.79 6.55
CA GLY A 43 -5.10 -12.19 7.26
C GLY A 43 -3.80 -11.75 6.64
N GLU A 44 -3.84 -11.12 5.46
CA GLU A 44 -2.62 -10.67 4.76
C GLU A 44 -2.30 -9.21 5.03
N GLU A 45 -1.00 -8.90 5.03
CA GLU A 45 -0.48 -7.53 5.19
C GLU A 45 -0.05 -7.00 3.83
N LEU A 46 -0.10 -5.69 3.62
CA LEU A 46 0.36 -5.06 2.38
C LEU A 46 1.88 -4.90 2.34
N PRO A 47 2.53 -4.31 3.35
CA PRO A 47 3.98 -4.14 3.34
C PRO A 47 4.69 -5.38 3.88
N LEU A 48 6.01 -5.40 3.72
CA LEU A 48 6.84 -6.45 4.30
C LEU A 48 6.95 -6.33 5.83
N ALA A 49 6.77 -5.12 6.37
CA ALA A 49 6.88 -4.88 7.81
C ALA A 49 6.19 -3.58 8.20
N TYR A 50 5.89 -3.46 9.48
CA TYR A 50 5.49 -2.20 10.10
C TYR A 50 6.63 -1.22 9.87
N HIS A 51 6.36 -0.04 9.29
CA HIS A 51 7.43 0.83 8.81
C HIS A 51 7.03 2.30 8.75
N TYR A 52 8.03 3.16 8.55
CA TYR A 52 7.83 4.57 8.22
C TYR A 52 8.81 4.98 7.13
N HIS A 53 8.54 6.10 6.48
CA HIS A 53 9.41 6.69 5.46
C HIS A 53 9.95 8.02 5.95
N ASP A 54 11.20 8.36 5.57
CA ASP A 54 11.80 9.65 5.94
C ASP A 54 11.18 10.82 5.18
N ASP A 55 11.05 10.69 3.86
CA ASP A 55 10.63 11.78 2.98
C ASP A 55 9.38 11.46 2.17
N GLN A 56 9.10 10.18 1.91
CA GLN A 56 7.99 9.79 1.05
C GLN A 56 6.63 10.03 1.72
N GLU A 57 5.77 10.71 0.97
CA GLU A 57 4.35 10.80 1.31
C GLU A 57 3.63 9.65 0.64
N GLU A 58 2.65 9.04 1.30
CA GLU A 58 1.87 7.95 0.74
C GLU A 58 0.39 8.25 0.74
N LEU A 59 -0.30 7.73 -0.28
CA LEU A 59 -1.75 7.85 -0.40
C LEU A 59 -2.29 6.49 -0.83
N PHE A 60 -3.25 5.97 -0.07
CA PHE A 60 -3.95 4.74 -0.41
C PHE A 60 -5.37 5.10 -0.84
N TYR A 61 -5.83 4.53 -1.95
CA TYR A 61 -7.22 4.60 -2.35
C TYR A 61 -7.80 3.19 -2.28
N VAL A 62 -8.86 3.01 -1.49
CA VAL A 62 -9.49 1.69 -1.31
C VAL A 62 -10.51 1.47 -2.41
N VAL A 63 -10.20 0.54 -3.31
CA VAL A 63 -11.04 0.22 -4.46
C VAL A 63 -12.16 -0.74 -4.06
N ALA A 64 -11.85 -1.70 -3.18
CA ALA A 64 -12.83 -2.69 -2.72
C ALA A 64 -12.44 -3.18 -1.31
N GLY A 65 -13.43 -3.56 -0.53
CA GLY A 65 -13.20 -4.03 0.83
C GLY A 65 -12.96 -2.90 1.80
N THR A 66 -12.39 -3.20 2.95
CA THR A 66 -12.01 -2.22 3.98
C THR A 66 -10.56 -2.40 4.35
N LEU A 67 -9.76 -1.36 4.18
CA LEU A 67 -8.35 -1.40 4.55
C LEU A 67 -8.21 -1.03 6.02
N HIS A 68 -7.49 -1.85 6.76
CA HIS A 68 -7.13 -1.52 8.15
C HIS A 68 -5.70 -1.03 8.19
N VAL A 69 -5.44 0.01 8.96
CA VAL A 69 -4.09 0.56 9.10
C VAL A 69 -3.79 0.75 10.58
N GLU A 70 -2.84 -0.03 11.07
CA GLU A 70 -2.38 0.09 12.45
C GLU A 70 -1.33 1.19 12.53
N THR A 71 -1.48 2.06 13.53
CA THR A 71 -0.51 3.11 13.84
C THR A 71 -0.18 3.05 15.33
N PRO A 72 0.87 3.75 15.81
CA PRO A 72 1.21 3.70 17.23
C PRO A 72 0.11 4.12 18.19
N GLU A 73 -0.82 4.96 17.72
CA GLU A 73 -1.87 5.50 18.60
C GLU A 73 -3.23 4.84 18.40
N GLU A 74 -3.55 4.37 17.19
CA GLU A 74 -4.85 3.79 16.89
C GLU A 74 -4.81 2.98 15.60
N THR A 75 -5.86 2.19 15.39
CA THR A 75 -6.06 1.48 14.13
C THR A 75 -7.19 2.14 13.37
N PHE A 76 -6.92 2.51 12.12
CA PHE A 76 -7.91 3.13 11.25
C PHE A 76 -8.59 2.08 10.38
N GLU A 77 -9.89 2.28 10.14
CA GLU A 77 -10.64 1.49 9.17
C GLU A 77 -10.99 2.41 8.00
N VAL A 78 -10.48 2.09 6.82
CA VAL A 78 -10.67 2.90 5.63
C VAL A 78 -11.60 2.15 4.69
N PRO A 79 -12.86 2.61 4.56
CA PRO A 79 -13.84 1.89 3.75
C PRO A 79 -13.62 2.09 2.26
N GLU A 80 -14.29 1.24 1.48
CA GLU A 80 -14.29 1.33 0.02
C GLU A 80 -14.66 2.75 -0.44
N GLY A 81 -13.88 3.26 -1.40
CA GLY A 81 -14.09 4.59 -1.94
C GLY A 81 -13.40 5.71 -1.15
N SER A 82 -12.78 5.39 -0.02
CA SER A 82 -12.09 6.39 0.80
C SER A 82 -10.59 6.31 0.61
N LEU A 83 -9.90 7.34 1.06
CA LEU A 83 -8.45 7.44 0.95
C LEU A 83 -7.83 7.53 2.34
N PHE A 84 -6.58 7.05 2.44
CA PHE A 84 -5.78 7.16 3.65
C PHE A 84 -4.45 7.81 3.29
N ALA A 85 -4.17 8.96 3.90
CA ALA A 85 -2.95 9.72 3.63
C ALA A 85 -1.95 9.53 4.76
N VAL A 86 -0.69 9.30 4.41
CA VAL A 86 0.39 9.08 5.38
C VAL A 86 1.48 10.11 5.14
N GLU A 87 1.74 10.93 6.15
CA GLU A 87 2.82 11.92 6.11
C GLU A 87 4.17 11.25 6.37
N PRO A 88 5.28 11.87 5.96
CA PRO A 88 6.60 11.34 6.28
C PRO A 88 6.79 11.15 7.80
N GLU A 89 7.62 10.21 8.19
CA GLU A 89 7.95 9.89 9.58
C GLU A 89 6.79 9.32 10.40
N SER A 90 5.75 8.81 9.72
CA SER A 90 4.56 8.25 10.38
C SER A 90 4.52 6.74 10.24
N PRO A 91 4.80 5.98 11.33
CA PRO A 91 4.78 4.52 11.26
C PRO A 91 3.38 3.98 11.00
N GLN A 92 3.29 2.97 10.14
CA GLN A 92 2.01 2.36 9.81
C GLN A 92 2.18 0.93 9.29
N LEU A 93 1.12 0.14 9.46
CA LEU A 93 1.02 -1.21 8.91
C LEU A 93 -0.38 -1.38 8.33
N ALA A 94 -0.48 -1.45 7.01
CA ALA A 94 -1.74 -1.67 6.32
C ALA A 94 -1.97 -3.18 6.14
N TYR A 95 -3.20 -3.64 6.38
CA TYR A 95 -3.50 -5.06 6.35
C TYR A 95 -4.99 -5.31 6.17
N ASN A 96 -5.33 -6.58 5.92
CA ASN A 96 -6.70 -7.07 5.94
C ASN A 96 -6.81 -8.04 7.12
N PRO A 97 -7.71 -7.81 8.09
CA PRO A 97 -7.76 -8.66 9.28
C PRO A 97 -8.22 -10.09 8.96
N GLU A 98 -7.83 -11.04 9.82
CA GLU A 98 -8.16 -12.45 9.64
C GLU A 98 -9.66 -12.73 9.61
N ASP A 99 -10.44 -11.93 10.30
CA ASP A 99 -11.90 -12.10 10.36
C ASP A 99 -12.65 -11.30 9.29
N ALA A 100 -11.94 -10.73 8.33
CA ALA A 100 -12.57 -10.05 7.20
C ALA A 100 -13.32 -11.05 6.33
N ASP A 101 -14.43 -10.60 5.73
CA ASP A 101 -15.25 -11.45 4.87
C ASP A 101 -14.81 -11.43 3.41
N GLU A 102 -13.98 -10.46 3.04
CA GLU A 102 -13.61 -10.26 1.64
C GLU A 102 -12.19 -9.69 1.52
N PRO A 103 -11.57 -9.82 0.35
CA PRO A 103 -10.27 -9.20 0.13
C PRO A 103 -10.39 -7.67 0.10
N VAL A 104 -9.29 -6.99 0.38
CA VAL A 104 -9.17 -5.56 0.18
C VAL A 104 -8.33 -5.31 -1.06
N VAL A 105 -8.76 -4.38 -1.90
CA VAL A 105 -8.02 -3.94 -3.09
C VAL A 105 -7.73 -2.47 -2.92
N ALA A 106 -6.47 -2.08 -3.04
CA ALA A 106 -6.06 -0.69 -2.85
C ALA A 106 -4.98 -0.28 -3.85
N LEU A 107 -5.06 0.96 -4.29
CA LEU A 107 -4.00 1.60 -5.06
C LEU A 107 -3.19 2.44 -4.07
N ALA A 108 -1.88 2.19 -4.01
CA ALA A 108 -0.98 2.96 -3.15
C ALA A 108 -0.04 3.79 -4.02
N ILE A 109 0.07 5.07 -3.69
CA ILE A 109 0.94 6.01 -4.38
C ILE A 109 1.90 6.61 -3.36
N GLY A 110 3.20 6.57 -3.66
CA GLY A 110 4.23 7.19 -2.83
C GLY A 110 5.08 8.13 -3.67
N ALA A 111 5.38 9.31 -3.12
CA ALA A 111 6.24 10.28 -3.78
C ALA A 111 7.06 11.04 -2.73
N PRO A 112 8.35 11.31 -3.02
CA PRO A 112 9.12 10.87 -4.17
C PRO A 112 9.34 9.35 -4.17
N ALA A 113 9.68 8.79 -5.33
CA ALA A 113 9.94 7.36 -5.49
C ALA A 113 11.34 7.01 -5.02
N VAL A 114 11.55 7.08 -3.70
CA VAL A 114 12.84 6.80 -3.07
C VAL A 114 12.69 5.62 -2.10
N ASP A 115 13.78 4.91 -1.89
CA ASP A 115 13.84 3.82 -0.93
C ASP A 115 14.33 4.37 0.41
N ASP A 116 13.40 4.94 1.17
CA ASP A 116 13.68 5.57 2.47
C ASP A 116 12.92 4.88 3.61
N VAL A 117 12.53 3.65 3.41
CA VAL A 117 11.74 2.88 4.37
C VAL A 117 12.59 2.42 5.56
N HIS A 118 12.03 2.53 6.76
CA HIS A 118 12.65 2.05 8.00
C HIS A 118 11.65 1.19 8.75
N ALA A 119 12.12 0.03 9.22
CA ALA A 119 11.29 -0.84 10.04
C ALA A 119 11.00 -0.15 11.38
N TYR A 120 9.77 -0.31 11.85
CA TYR A 120 9.32 0.26 13.11
C TYR A 120 8.94 -0.87 14.08
N ASP A 121 9.49 -0.82 15.29
CA ASP A 121 9.14 -1.78 16.33
C ASP A 121 8.23 -1.08 17.35
N PRO A 122 6.94 -1.44 17.38
CA PRO A 122 5.99 -0.79 18.30
C PRO A 122 6.21 -1.10 19.75
N GLU A 123 7.10 -2.07 20.08
CA GLU A 123 7.39 -2.47 21.44
C GLU A 123 8.65 -1.81 22.03
N GLU A 124 9.31 -0.97 21.27
CA GLU A 124 10.47 -0.22 21.77
C GLU A 124 10.08 1.10 22.41
#